data_8ccdfee263762019243a445f4ef77e83
#
_entry.id   8ccdfee263762019243a445f4ef77e83
#
_cell.length_a   1.000
_cell.length_b   1.000
_cell.length_c   1.000
_cell.angle_alpha   90.00
_cell.angle_beta   90.00
_cell.angle_gamma   90.00
#
_symmetry.space_group_name_H-M   'P 1'
#
loop_
_entity.id
_entity.type
_entity.pdbx_description
1 polymer ?
#
loop_
_entity_poly.entity_id
_entity_poly.type
_entity_poly.pdbx_seq_one_letter_code
_entity_poly.pdbx_strand_id
1 'polypeptide(L)'
;MKSVKRGEKLIILLLILFFVGMAILVAKVAKESTFYMSHSNDVTLGYVYDANGEVLFDPKASDANYAHDYFLDVGNLIGDDSGQMTNTLVSENLNYLQNYNLIFGAVETGKSAIYSTLNHQANRTVYDAFGDKNGTAIAYNYKTGEILVCVSKPNVNILDGYANLDTLENGSLI
;
A
#
# COMPACT_ATOMS: atom_id res chain seq x y z
N MET A 1 39.28 32.82 30.03
CA MET A 1 38.29 33.62 29.26
C MET A 1 38.36 33.41 27.74
N LYS A 2 39.54 33.17 27.09
CA LYS A 2 39.61 32.94 25.61
C LYS A 2 38.96 31.63 25.15
N SER A 3 38.98 30.55 25.96
CA SER A 3 38.37 29.24 25.61
C SER A 3 36.85 29.28 25.64
N VAL A 4 36.22 30.00 26.57
CA VAL A 4 34.77 30.16 26.67
C VAL A 4 34.23 30.90 25.45
N LYS A 5 34.86 31.98 25.01
CA LYS A 5 34.46 32.72 23.79
C LYS A 5 34.61 31.90 22.51
N ARG A 6 35.54 30.91 22.46
CA ARG A 6 35.66 30.00 21.32
C ARG A 6 34.51 28.98 21.32
N GLY A 7 34.15 28.44 22.48
CA GLY A 7 33.01 27.53 22.63
C GLY A 7 31.68 28.19 22.26
N GLU A 8 31.45 29.42 22.72
CA GLU A 8 30.28 30.21 22.40
C GLU A 8 30.12 30.42 20.87
N LYS A 9 31.21 30.83 20.19
CA LYS A 9 31.21 30.99 18.72
C LYS A 9 30.90 29.66 17.98
N LEU A 10 31.42 28.54 18.48
CA LEU A 10 31.19 27.23 17.89
C LEU A 10 29.72 26.79 18.04
N ILE A 11 29.12 27.03 19.21
CA ILE A 11 27.70 26.77 19.45
C ILE A 11 26.83 27.63 18.52
N ILE A 12 27.13 28.93 18.39
CA ILE A 12 26.39 29.82 17.48
C ILE A 12 26.52 29.33 16.03
N LEU A 13 27.71 28.95 15.61
CA LEU A 13 27.93 28.39 14.24
C LEU A 13 27.08 27.11 13.99
N LEU A 14 27.09 26.20 14.95
CA LEU A 14 26.29 24.96 14.86
C LEU A 14 24.79 25.28 14.81
N LEU A 15 24.33 26.25 15.58
CA LEU A 15 22.95 26.69 15.63
C LEU A 15 22.51 27.31 14.28
N ILE A 16 23.35 28.14 13.67
CA ILE A 16 23.12 28.72 12.34
C ILE A 16 23.06 27.60 11.30
N LEU A 17 23.97 26.64 11.34
CA LEU A 17 24.04 25.51 10.39
C LEU A 17 22.79 24.61 10.51
N PHE A 18 22.31 24.41 11.74
CA PHE A 18 21.06 23.70 12.01
C PHE A 18 19.84 24.40 11.40
N PHE A 19 19.70 25.74 11.63
CA PHE A 19 18.57 26.48 11.07
C PHE A 19 18.62 26.56 9.54
N VAL A 20 19.81 26.70 8.95
CA VAL A 20 19.99 26.67 7.49
C VAL A 20 19.58 25.29 6.94
N GLY A 21 20.01 24.21 7.58
CA GLY A 21 19.62 22.83 7.19
C GLY A 21 18.10 22.62 7.29
N MET A 22 17.49 23.10 8.37
CA MET A 22 16.05 23.04 8.57
C MET A 22 15.25 23.85 7.53
N ALA A 23 15.74 25.05 7.18
CA ALA A 23 15.13 25.88 6.15
C ALA A 23 15.19 25.21 4.76
N ILE A 24 16.31 24.59 4.43
CA ILE A 24 16.48 23.82 3.17
C ILE A 24 15.52 22.63 3.17
N LEU A 25 15.40 21.89 4.27
CA LEU A 25 14.50 20.75 4.40
C LEU A 25 13.03 21.17 4.20
N VAL A 26 12.60 22.23 4.89
CA VAL A 26 11.22 22.76 4.78
C VAL A 26 10.95 23.24 3.35
N ALA A 27 11.88 23.97 2.72
CA ALA A 27 11.72 24.43 1.35
C ALA A 27 11.61 23.26 0.36
N LYS A 28 12.39 22.19 0.58
CA LYS A 28 12.33 20.99 -0.24
C LYS A 28 11.01 20.26 -0.06
N VAL A 29 10.57 19.99 1.17
CA VAL A 29 9.29 19.36 1.48
C VAL A 29 8.12 20.16 0.90
N ALA A 30 8.12 21.49 1.05
CA ALA A 30 7.08 22.35 0.49
C ALA A 30 7.04 22.27 -1.05
N LYS A 31 8.19 22.27 -1.72
CA LYS A 31 8.27 22.16 -3.18
C LYS A 31 7.77 20.81 -3.67
N GLU A 32 8.16 19.73 -3.00
CA GLU A 32 7.76 18.37 -3.39
C GLU A 32 6.31 18.07 -3.04
N SER A 33 5.78 18.57 -1.92
CA SER A 33 4.35 18.43 -1.61
C SER A 33 3.47 19.05 -2.68
N THR A 34 3.85 20.23 -3.21
CA THR A 34 3.14 20.87 -4.34
C THR A 34 3.23 20.01 -5.61
N PHE A 35 4.39 19.41 -5.88
CA PHE A 35 4.58 18.50 -7.01
C PHE A 35 3.64 17.27 -6.87
N TYR A 36 3.58 16.64 -5.69
CA TYR A 36 2.71 15.50 -5.45
C TYR A 36 1.23 15.85 -5.54
N MET A 37 0.81 17.01 -5.03
CA MET A 37 -0.57 17.47 -5.16
C MET A 37 -0.97 17.72 -6.61
N SER A 38 -0.03 18.15 -7.46
CA SER A 38 -0.29 18.41 -8.88
C SER A 38 -0.08 17.18 -9.78
N HIS A 39 0.68 16.19 -9.34
CA HIS A 39 1.06 14.99 -10.10
C HIS A 39 0.71 13.70 -9.32
N SER A 40 -0.38 13.72 -8.55
CA SER A 40 -0.81 12.53 -7.79
C SER A 40 -1.07 11.31 -8.69
N ASN A 41 -1.42 11.55 -9.95
CA ASN A 41 -1.62 10.50 -10.95
C ASN A 41 -0.31 9.94 -11.55
N ASP A 42 0.83 10.60 -11.30
CA ASP A 42 2.14 10.17 -11.84
C ASP A 42 2.90 9.25 -10.86
N VAL A 43 2.41 9.13 -9.62
CA VAL A 43 3.00 8.23 -8.63
C VAL A 43 2.41 6.83 -8.82
N THR A 44 3.14 5.97 -9.49
CA THR A 44 2.76 4.56 -9.62
C THR A 44 3.15 3.81 -8.37
N LEU A 45 2.20 3.12 -7.74
CA LEU A 45 2.46 2.21 -6.63
C LEU A 45 3.31 1.01 -7.09
N GLY A 46 3.86 0.29 -6.13
CA GLY A 46 4.48 -1.01 -6.35
C GLY A 46 3.45 -2.14 -6.44
N TYR A 47 3.94 -3.35 -6.58
CA TYR A 47 3.15 -4.57 -6.77
C TYR A 47 2.94 -5.32 -5.47
N VAL A 48 1.84 -6.07 -5.37
CA VAL A 48 1.66 -7.10 -4.34
C VAL A 48 1.61 -8.45 -5.03
N TYR A 49 2.39 -9.39 -4.51
CA TYR A 49 2.49 -10.77 -5.02
C TYR A 49 2.00 -11.76 -3.98
N ASP A 50 1.55 -12.91 -4.46
CA ASP A 50 1.30 -14.09 -3.63
C ASP A 50 2.62 -14.79 -3.23
N ALA A 51 2.51 -15.88 -2.46
CA ALA A 51 3.66 -16.67 -2.05
C ALA A 51 4.42 -17.34 -3.20
N ASN A 52 3.80 -17.48 -4.37
CA ASN A 52 4.38 -18.10 -5.57
C ASN A 52 4.89 -17.07 -6.58
N GLY A 53 4.74 -15.77 -6.30
CA GLY A 53 5.11 -14.67 -7.20
C GLY A 53 4.02 -14.31 -8.23
N GLU A 54 2.77 -14.78 -8.04
CA GLU A 54 1.63 -14.35 -8.82
C GLU A 54 1.18 -12.94 -8.39
N VAL A 55 0.80 -12.09 -9.34
CA VAL A 55 0.40 -10.71 -9.06
C VAL A 55 -0.97 -10.68 -8.42
N LEU A 56 -1.09 -10.14 -7.22
CA LEU A 56 -2.36 -9.89 -6.52
C LEU A 56 -2.83 -8.44 -6.66
N PHE A 57 -1.91 -7.50 -6.79
CA PHE A 57 -2.20 -6.10 -7.06
C PHE A 57 -1.21 -5.56 -8.09
N ASP A 58 -1.75 -5.06 -9.20
CA ASP A 58 -1.01 -4.34 -10.22
C ASP A 58 -1.56 -2.92 -10.33
N PRO A 59 -0.79 -1.90 -9.94
CA PRO A 59 -1.23 -0.51 -9.98
C PRO A 59 -1.46 0.02 -11.40
N LYS A 60 -1.05 -0.73 -12.41
CA LYS A 60 -1.26 -0.42 -13.84
C LYS A 60 -2.36 -1.25 -14.47
N ALA A 61 -3.00 -2.12 -13.67
CA ALA A 61 -4.11 -2.91 -14.16
C ALA A 61 -5.27 -2.00 -14.55
N SER A 62 -5.90 -2.35 -15.67
CA SER A 62 -7.17 -1.78 -16.09
C SER A 62 -8.08 -2.93 -16.50
N ASP A 63 -9.38 -2.71 -16.50
CA ASP A 63 -10.38 -3.72 -16.89
C ASP A 63 -10.08 -4.39 -18.24
N ALA A 64 -9.37 -3.69 -19.12
CA ALA A 64 -8.95 -4.23 -20.41
C ALA A 64 -7.84 -5.30 -20.32
N ASN A 65 -7.07 -5.31 -19.23
CA ASN A 65 -5.91 -6.17 -19.09
C ASN A 65 -6.16 -7.41 -18.22
N TYR A 66 -7.22 -7.39 -17.40
CA TYR A 66 -7.52 -8.45 -16.46
C TYR A 66 -8.95 -8.95 -16.62
N ALA A 67 -9.16 -10.24 -16.42
CA ALA A 67 -10.51 -10.79 -16.29
C ALA A 67 -11.20 -10.13 -15.08
N HIS A 68 -12.42 -9.67 -15.28
CA HIS A 68 -13.20 -8.92 -14.29
C HIS A 68 -13.29 -9.60 -12.91
N ASP A 69 -13.22 -10.93 -12.89
CA ASP A 69 -13.33 -11.73 -11.67
C ASP A 69 -11.99 -12.11 -11.04
N TYR A 70 -10.87 -11.71 -11.64
CA TYR A 70 -9.55 -12.20 -11.24
C TYR A 70 -9.22 -11.91 -9.77
N PHE A 71 -9.62 -10.74 -9.29
CA PHE A 71 -9.30 -10.28 -7.94
C PHE A 71 -10.47 -10.39 -6.94
N LEU A 72 -11.61 -10.97 -7.34
CA LEU A 72 -12.76 -11.10 -6.45
C LEU A 72 -12.48 -11.91 -5.19
N ASP A 73 -11.59 -12.89 -5.27
CA ASP A 73 -11.24 -13.75 -4.15
C ASP A 73 -10.28 -13.11 -3.13
N VAL A 74 -9.63 -12.00 -3.50
CA VAL A 74 -8.64 -11.30 -2.66
C VAL A 74 -8.96 -9.83 -2.43
N GLY A 75 -10.00 -9.27 -3.04
CA GLY A 75 -10.28 -7.84 -3.06
C GLY A 75 -10.36 -7.20 -1.67
N ASN A 76 -11.03 -7.85 -0.72
CA ASN A 76 -11.17 -7.35 0.66
C ASN A 76 -9.84 -7.31 1.42
N LEU A 77 -8.90 -8.20 1.10
CA LEU A 77 -7.62 -8.31 1.80
C LEU A 77 -6.55 -7.43 1.17
N ILE A 78 -6.52 -7.40 -0.15
CA ILE A 78 -5.53 -6.61 -0.90
C ILE A 78 -5.90 -5.12 -0.89
N GLY A 79 -7.16 -4.79 -1.15
CA GLY A 79 -7.61 -3.41 -1.27
C GLY A 79 -7.06 -2.70 -2.50
N ASP A 80 -7.16 -1.38 -2.48
CA ASP A 80 -6.73 -0.51 -3.56
C ASP A 80 -5.95 0.71 -3.05
N ASP A 81 -5.62 1.59 -3.96
CA ASP A 81 -4.92 2.85 -3.71
C ASP A 81 -5.84 4.04 -3.45
N SER A 82 -7.15 3.88 -3.60
CA SER A 82 -8.12 4.97 -3.46
C SER A 82 -8.39 5.36 -2.00
N GLY A 83 -8.04 4.48 -1.05
CA GLY A 83 -8.27 4.66 0.37
C GLY A 83 -9.73 4.47 0.80
N GLN A 84 -10.58 3.90 -0.04
CA GLN A 84 -11.96 3.56 0.32
C GLN A 84 -12.01 2.38 1.29
N MET A 85 -11.08 1.45 1.16
CA MET A 85 -10.91 0.35 2.11
C MET A 85 -9.70 0.60 2.99
N THR A 86 -9.90 0.54 4.30
CA THR A 86 -8.83 0.64 5.32
C THR A 86 -8.45 -0.75 5.82
N ASN A 87 -7.28 -0.85 6.44
CA ASN A 87 -6.74 -2.10 6.99
C ASN A 87 -6.51 -3.21 5.93
N THR A 88 -6.21 -2.82 4.71
CA THR A 88 -5.85 -3.73 3.61
C THR A 88 -4.34 -3.77 3.42
N LEU A 89 -3.83 -4.77 2.68
CA LEU A 89 -2.40 -4.89 2.42
C LEU A 89 -1.84 -3.65 1.71
N VAL A 90 -2.58 -3.09 0.76
CA VAL A 90 -2.16 -1.87 0.05
C VAL A 90 -2.21 -0.66 0.97
N SER A 91 -3.33 -0.44 1.70
CA SER A 91 -3.49 0.73 2.56
C SER A 91 -2.47 0.79 3.71
N GLU A 92 -2.20 -0.34 4.35
CA GLU A 92 -1.24 -0.43 5.46
C GLU A 92 0.22 -0.26 4.99
N ASN A 93 0.52 -0.57 3.73
CA ASN A 93 1.85 -0.50 3.17
C ASN A 93 2.00 0.60 2.11
N LEU A 94 1.10 1.56 2.08
CA LEU A 94 1.05 2.59 1.05
C LEU A 94 2.36 3.37 0.94
N ASN A 95 2.94 3.78 2.07
CA ASN A 95 4.21 4.49 2.10
C ASN A 95 5.37 3.69 1.48
N TYR A 96 5.40 2.38 1.69
CA TYR A 96 6.41 1.49 1.11
C TYR A 96 6.16 1.29 -0.40
N LEU A 97 4.91 1.09 -0.78
CA LEU A 97 4.52 0.88 -2.18
C LEU A 97 4.72 2.14 -3.02
N GLN A 98 4.53 3.33 -2.46
CA GLN A 98 4.84 4.60 -3.12
C GLN A 98 6.35 4.83 -3.30
N ASN A 99 7.19 4.13 -2.52
CA ASN A 99 8.63 4.32 -2.48
C ASN A 99 9.03 5.79 -2.32
N TYR A 100 8.31 6.49 -1.45
CA TYR A 100 8.53 7.90 -1.20
C TYR A 100 9.61 8.11 -0.14
N ASN A 101 10.61 8.90 -0.47
CA ASN A 101 11.64 9.32 0.47
C ASN A 101 11.52 10.82 0.72
N LEU A 102 11.44 11.22 2.00
CA LEU A 102 11.30 12.62 2.39
C LEU A 102 12.44 13.52 1.87
N ILE A 103 13.65 12.96 1.69
CA ILE A 103 14.84 13.69 1.25
C ILE A 103 14.96 13.72 -0.28
N PHE A 104 14.66 12.59 -0.94
CA PHE A 104 14.90 12.41 -2.38
C PHE A 104 13.63 12.45 -3.23
N GLY A 105 12.45 12.47 -2.60
CA GLY A 105 11.16 12.43 -3.27
C GLY A 105 10.77 11.03 -3.71
N ALA A 106 10.01 10.88 -4.79
CA ALA A 106 9.66 9.59 -5.38
C ALA A 106 10.85 9.03 -6.15
N VAL A 107 11.54 8.08 -5.50
CA VAL A 107 12.72 7.43 -6.08
C VAL A 107 12.27 6.15 -6.74
N GLU A 108 12.13 5.98 -7.98
CA GLU A 108 11.77 4.72 -8.65
C GLU A 108 10.32 4.26 -8.37
N THR A 109 9.35 5.07 -8.73
CA THR A 109 7.93 4.71 -8.65
C THR A 109 7.62 3.40 -9.39
N GLY A 110 6.76 2.56 -8.79
CA GLY A 110 6.32 1.31 -9.40
C GLY A 110 7.31 0.14 -9.36
N LYS A 111 8.41 0.25 -8.59
CA LYS A 111 9.40 -0.83 -8.42
C LYS A 111 9.33 -1.55 -7.08
N SER A 112 8.63 -0.99 -6.10
CA SER A 112 8.41 -1.64 -4.80
C SER A 112 7.58 -2.90 -4.96
N ALA A 113 7.84 -3.90 -4.15
CA ALA A 113 7.07 -5.14 -4.17
C ALA A 113 6.85 -5.68 -2.76
N ILE A 114 5.64 -6.12 -2.48
CA ILE A 114 5.26 -6.84 -1.27
C ILE A 114 4.93 -8.27 -1.67
N TYR A 115 5.43 -9.23 -0.90
CA TYR A 115 5.11 -10.64 -1.04
C TYR A 115 4.24 -11.05 0.15
N SER A 116 3.02 -11.49 -0.15
CA SER A 116 2.12 -12.06 0.85
C SER A 116 2.41 -13.54 1.07
N THR A 117 1.87 -14.10 2.14
CA THR A 117 1.91 -15.55 2.40
C THR A 117 0.75 -16.30 1.76
N LEU A 118 -0.17 -15.59 1.12
CA LEU A 118 -1.32 -16.19 0.43
C LEU A 118 -0.88 -17.07 -0.73
N ASN A 119 -1.63 -18.13 -0.96
CA ASN A 119 -1.60 -18.90 -2.18
C ASN A 119 -2.85 -18.57 -3.00
N HIS A 120 -2.69 -17.77 -4.05
CA HIS A 120 -3.81 -17.25 -4.86
C HIS A 120 -4.63 -18.38 -5.49
N GLN A 121 -3.98 -19.42 -6.00
CA GLN A 121 -4.69 -20.56 -6.60
C GLN A 121 -5.56 -21.30 -5.57
N ALA A 122 -5.05 -21.51 -4.36
CA ALA A 122 -5.82 -22.12 -3.28
C ALA A 122 -6.96 -21.18 -2.83
N ASN A 123 -6.70 -19.88 -2.73
CA ASN A 123 -7.68 -18.86 -2.39
C ASN A 123 -8.85 -18.88 -3.38
N ARG A 124 -8.55 -18.85 -4.67
CA ARG A 124 -9.54 -18.95 -5.77
C ARG A 124 -10.36 -20.22 -5.71
N THR A 125 -9.72 -21.36 -5.47
CA THR A 125 -10.41 -22.65 -5.35
C THR A 125 -11.44 -22.64 -4.22
N VAL A 126 -11.07 -22.03 -3.08
CA VAL A 126 -11.98 -21.92 -1.93
C VAL A 126 -13.10 -20.93 -2.22
N TYR A 127 -12.81 -19.79 -2.87
CA TYR A 127 -13.81 -18.81 -3.29
C TYR A 127 -14.87 -19.44 -4.20
N ASP A 128 -14.44 -20.19 -5.19
CA ASP A 128 -15.32 -20.87 -6.14
C ASP A 128 -16.17 -21.97 -5.46
N ALA A 129 -15.61 -22.65 -4.45
CA ALA A 129 -16.31 -23.67 -3.68
C ALA A 129 -17.50 -23.13 -2.86
N PHE A 130 -17.53 -21.82 -2.54
CA PHE A 130 -18.69 -21.20 -1.92
C PHE A 130 -19.94 -21.22 -2.85
N GLY A 131 -19.74 -21.22 -4.18
CA GLY A 131 -20.86 -21.12 -5.12
C GLY A 131 -21.70 -19.87 -4.83
N ASP A 132 -23.00 -20.06 -4.61
CA ASP A 132 -23.95 -18.98 -4.27
C ASP A 132 -24.06 -18.70 -2.76
N LYS A 133 -23.21 -19.31 -1.93
CA LYS A 133 -23.27 -19.14 -0.49
C LYS A 133 -22.36 -18.00 -0.05
N ASN A 134 -22.85 -17.23 0.92
CA ASN A 134 -22.06 -16.22 1.60
C ASN A 134 -21.30 -16.84 2.77
N GLY A 135 -20.10 -16.36 3.02
CA GLY A 135 -19.29 -16.83 4.14
C GLY A 135 -17.82 -16.44 4.05
N THR A 136 -17.08 -16.86 5.05
CA THR A 136 -15.65 -16.61 5.17
C THR A 136 -14.92 -17.91 5.44
N ALA A 137 -13.76 -18.08 4.80
CA ALA A 137 -12.86 -19.19 5.04
C ALA A 137 -11.42 -18.69 5.21
N ILE A 138 -10.76 -19.14 6.27
CA ILE A 138 -9.36 -18.83 6.54
C ILE A 138 -8.61 -20.13 6.79
N ALA A 139 -7.47 -20.31 6.11
CA ALA A 139 -6.52 -21.37 6.39
C ALA A 139 -5.16 -20.76 6.71
N TYR A 140 -4.57 -21.20 7.81
CA TYR A 140 -3.27 -20.71 8.25
C TYR A 140 -2.36 -21.85 8.72
N ASN A 141 -1.07 -21.62 8.62
CA ASN A 141 -0.06 -22.52 9.16
C ASN A 141 0.05 -22.30 10.68
N TYR A 142 -0.43 -23.24 11.49
CA TYR A 142 -0.46 -23.08 12.95
C TYR A 142 0.95 -23.03 13.59
N LYS A 143 2.01 -23.43 12.89
CA LYS A 143 3.39 -23.39 13.36
C LYS A 143 4.06 -22.05 13.10
N THR A 144 3.77 -21.43 11.94
CA THR A 144 4.42 -20.18 11.50
C THR A 144 3.52 -18.97 11.67
N GLY A 145 2.20 -19.16 11.75
CA GLY A 145 1.21 -18.09 11.75
C GLY A 145 0.89 -17.53 10.36
N GLU A 146 1.52 -18.05 9.31
CA GLU A 146 1.28 -17.60 7.95
C GLU A 146 -0.15 -17.90 7.49
N ILE A 147 -0.84 -16.90 6.94
CA ILE A 147 -2.16 -17.07 6.34
C ILE A 147 -1.96 -17.53 4.90
N LEU A 148 -2.47 -18.69 4.58
CA LEU A 148 -2.34 -19.31 3.26
C LEU A 148 -3.57 -19.06 2.39
N VAL A 149 -4.76 -18.99 3.01
CA VAL A 149 -6.04 -18.72 2.38
C VAL A 149 -6.84 -17.78 3.25
N CYS A 150 -7.44 -16.75 2.67
CA CYS A 150 -8.36 -15.84 3.34
C CYS A 150 -9.39 -15.35 2.33
N VAL A 151 -10.59 -15.89 2.40
CA VAL A 151 -11.68 -15.64 1.46
C VAL A 151 -12.90 -15.15 2.20
N SER A 152 -13.54 -14.13 1.66
CA SER A 152 -14.88 -13.68 2.05
C SER A 152 -15.78 -13.60 0.82
N LYS A 153 -17.01 -14.03 0.95
CA LYS A 153 -18.01 -13.94 -0.12
C LYS A 153 -19.35 -13.46 0.44
N PRO A 154 -20.02 -12.46 -0.17
CA PRO A 154 -19.56 -11.71 -1.35
C PRO A 154 -18.35 -10.83 -1.07
N ASN A 155 -17.62 -10.47 -2.10
CA ASN A 155 -16.44 -9.62 -2.01
C ASN A 155 -16.56 -8.41 -2.95
N VAL A 156 -15.73 -7.41 -2.77
CA VAL A 156 -15.65 -6.26 -3.67
C VAL A 156 -14.72 -6.54 -4.84
N ASN A 157 -15.09 -6.04 -6.00
CA ASN A 157 -14.19 -5.98 -7.14
C ASN A 157 -13.44 -4.65 -7.10
N ILE A 158 -12.15 -4.71 -6.80
CA ILE A 158 -11.29 -3.51 -6.73
C ILE A 158 -11.12 -2.83 -8.09
N LEU A 159 -11.30 -3.54 -9.21
CA LEU A 159 -11.20 -2.97 -10.55
C LEU A 159 -12.46 -2.21 -10.98
N ASP A 160 -13.60 -2.49 -10.37
CA ASP A 160 -14.87 -1.78 -10.63
C ASP A 160 -15.01 -0.47 -9.84
N GLY A 161 -13.97 -0.04 -9.16
CA GLY A 161 -14.01 1.15 -8.33
C GLY A 161 -15.03 1.03 -7.18
N TYR A 162 -15.23 -0.19 -6.66
CA TYR A 162 -16.17 -0.49 -5.56
C TYR A 162 -17.66 -0.25 -5.87
N ALA A 163 -18.07 -0.36 -7.14
CA ALA A 163 -19.46 -0.11 -7.56
C ALA A 163 -20.49 -0.94 -6.80
N ASN A 164 -20.10 -2.11 -6.26
CA ASN A 164 -20.96 -2.98 -5.48
C ASN A 164 -20.86 -2.79 -3.96
N LEU A 165 -20.04 -1.86 -3.46
CA LEU A 165 -19.77 -1.72 -2.02
C LEU A 165 -21.06 -1.44 -1.22
N ASP A 166 -21.91 -0.54 -1.73
CA ASP A 166 -23.16 -0.17 -1.08
C ASP A 166 -24.21 -1.29 -1.09
N THR A 167 -24.03 -2.29 -1.92
CA THR A 167 -24.95 -3.44 -2.03
C THR A 167 -24.52 -4.65 -1.23
N LEU A 168 -23.32 -4.63 -0.68
CA LEU A 168 -22.81 -5.71 0.17
C LEU A 168 -23.51 -5.69 1.54
N GLU A 169 -23.90 -6.86 2.00
CA GLU A 169 -24.45 -7.01 3.34
C GLU A 169 -23.39 -6.74 4.41
N ASN A 170 -23.83 -6.24 5.57
CA ASN A 170 -22.96 -6.03 6.73
C ASN A 170 -22.27 -7.34 7.12
N GLY A 171 -20.95 -7.31 7.26
CA GLY A 171 -20.12 -8.47 7.56
C GLY A 171 -19.60 -9.25 6.35
N SER A 172 -19.89 -8.79 5.13
CA SER A 172 -19.30 -9.37 3.90
C SER A 172 -17.82 -9.04 3.71
N LEU A 173 -17.36 -7.98 4.39
CA LEU A 173 -15.95 -7.59 4.42
C LEU A 173 -15.35 -7.99 5.78
N ILE A 174 -14.23 -8.68 5.75
CA ILE A 174 -13.49 -9.06 6.95
C ILE A 174 -12.57 -7.90 7.34
#